data_cbd490f0f00379170cd70462019e66ca
#
_entry.id   cbd490f0f00379170cd70462019e66ca
#
_cell.length_a   1.000
_cell.length_b   1.000
_cell.length_c   1.000
_cell.angle_alpha   90.00
_cell.angle_beta   90.00
_cell.angle_gamma   90.00
#
_symmetry.space_group_name_H-M   'P 1'
#
loop_
_entity.id
_entity.type
_entity.pdbx_description
1 polymer ?
#
loop_
_entity_poly.entity_id
_entity_poly.type
_entity_poly.pdbx_seq_one_letter_code
_entity_poly.pdbx_strand_id
1 'polypeptide(L)'
;VLKRGEKLNLETAKEEADVVDFGMRYDLTVPLSRFYANHANDLPTPFKALQIGSVWRADRPQRGRYRQFTQCDIDILGEPSNLAEIELITATTTTIGRLGFKNFEIRINERRILKAMAAYSGFEEKDYDSIFITLDKMDKIGLEGVAAELEEEGYAKESIDKYLELFELLKDRKDVAEGVAFLKDKLGDFLDQEVADSLTEIATAVNATKNAEFTPVSYTHLRAHETLR
;
A
#
# COMPACT_ATOMS: atom_id res chain seq x y z
N VAL A 1 11.64 17.00 -20.53
CA VAL A 1 12.61 17.79 -21.33
C VAL A 1 12.03 17.97 -22.70
N LEU A 2 11.87 19.22 -23.14
CA LEU A 2 11.33 19.54 -24.45
C LEU A 2 12.28 19.12 -25.57
N LYS A 3 11.73 18.77 -26.72
CA LYS A 3 12.46 18.58 -27.99
C LYS A 3 13.23 19.85 -28.35
N ARG A 4 14.31 19.72 -29.07
CA ARG A 4 15.17 20.86 -29.47
C ARG A 4 15.11 21.11 -30.98
N GLY A 5 15.27 22.38 -31.35
CA GLY A 5 15.37 22.80 -32.73
C GLY A 5 14.09 22.55 -33.53
N GLU A 6 14.23 22.16 -34.80
CA GLU A 6 13.13 21.91 -35.73
C GLU A 6 12.17 20.79 -35.31
N LYS A 7 12.56 19.95 -34.34
CA LYS A 7 11.71 18.88 -33.79
C LYS A 7 10.62 19.41 -32.83
N LEU A 8 10.74 20.63 -32.34
CA LEU A 8 9.77 21.28 -31.46
C LEU A 8 8.85 22.19 -32.29
N ASN A 9 7.66 21.71 -32.60
CA ASN A 9 6.62 22.49 -33.25
C ASN A 9 5.34 22.46 -32.41
N LEU A 10 5.05 23.55 -31.71
CA LEU A 10 3.89 23.67 -30.83
C LEU A 10 2.57 23.88 -31.61
N GLU A 11 2.63 24.34 -32.84
CA GLU A 11 1.43 24.60 -33.67
C GLU A 11 0.83 23.29 -34.18
N THR A 12 1.68 22.29 -34.44
CA THR A 12 1.27 21.00 -34.98
C THR A 12 1.18 19.91 -33.96
N ALA A 13 1.64 20.16 -32.73
CA ALA A 13 1.62 19.19 -31.63
C ALA A 13 0.19 18.82 -31.23
N LYS A 14 -0.11 17.52 -31.20
CA LYS A 14 -1.41 16.96 -30.81
C LYS A 14 -1.34 16.21 -29.48
N GLU A 15 -0.17 15.74 -29.14
CA GLU A 15 0.09 14.97 -27.91
C GLU A 15 1.41 15.37 -27.27
N GLU A 16 1.62 14.98 -26.03
CA GLU A 16 2.84 15.31 -25.27
C GLU A 16 4.11 14.78 -25.95
N ALA A 17 4.04 13.60 -26.55
CA ALA A 17 5.15 12.98 -27.28
C ALA A 17 5.63 13.81 -28.47
N ASP A 18 4.82 14.73 -29.01
CA ASP A 18 5.22 15.62 -30.09
C ASP A 18 6.18 16.72 -29.64
N VAL A 19 6.13 17.07 -28.33
CA VAL A 19 6.90 18.21 -27.79
C VAL A 19 7.94 17.79 -26.75
N VAL A 20 7.85 16.56 -26.20
CA VAL A 20 8.69 16.08 -25.09
C VAL A 20 9.51 14.87 -25.53
N ASP A 21 10.83 14.91 -25.31
CA ASP A 21 11.73 13.77 -25.52
C ASP A 21 11.83 12.89 -24.27
N PHE A 22 11.86 13.50 -23.07
CA PHE A 22 12.08 12.81 -21.82
C PHE A 22 11.24 13.40 -20.69
N GLY A 23 10.68 12.53 -19.86
CA GLY A 23 10.07 12.89 -18.57
C GLY A 23 11.06 12.82 -17.42
N MET A 24 10.80 13.59 -16.36
CA MET A 24 11.48 13.42 -15.09
C MET A 24 10.86 12.21 -14.38
N ARG A 25 11.68 11.39 -13.73
CA ARG A 25 11.18 10.20 -13.04
C ARG A 25 10.26 10.56 -11.89
N TYR A 26 9.12 9.89 -11.83
CA TYR A 26 8.09 10.09 -10.81
C TYR A 26 8.43 9.36 -9.50
N ASP A 27 9.06 8.18 -9.60
CA ASP A 27 9.51 7.34 -8.52
C ASP A 27 10.79 6.58 -8.90
N LEU A 28 11.24 5.67 -8.04
CA LEU A 28 12.42 4.83 -8.27
C LEU A 28 12.06 3.40 -8.71
N THR A 29 10.78 3.01 -8.71
CA THR A 29 10.30 1.66 -9.04
C THR A 29 10.54 1.31 -10.50
N VAL A 30 10.16 2.20 -11.44
CA VAL A 30 10.35 1.97 -12.89
C VAL A 30 11.84 1.86 -13.26
N PRO A 31 12.73 2.73 -12.79
CA PRO A 31 14.18 2.57 -12.99
C PRO A 31 14.71 1.23 -12.47
N LEU A 32 14.29 0.80 -11.26
CA LEU A 32 14.70 -0.48 -10.69
C LEU A 32 14.19 -1.65 -11.51
N SER A 33 12.91 -1.63 -11.90
CA SER A 33 12.31 -2.69 -12.72
C SER A 33 13.04 -2.86 -14.04
N ARG A 34 13.42 -1.75 -14.68
CA ARG A 34 14.23 -1.79 -15.92
C ARG A 34 15.63 -2.35 -15.66
N PHE A 35 16.28 -1.92 -14.57
CA PHE A 35 17.59 -2.45 -14.20
C PHE A 35 17.52 -3.95 -13.95
N TYR A 36 16.57 -4.39 -13.15
CA TYR A 36 16.40 -5.80 -12.84
C TYR A 36 16.08 -6.63 -14.08
N ALA A 37 15.18 -6.18 -14.94
CA ALA A 37 14.84 -6.88 -16.18
C ALA A 37 16.06 -7.08 -17.11
N ASN A 38 16.98 -6.12 -17.14
CA ASN A 38 18.18 -6.19 -17.98
C ASN A 38 19.34 -7.01 -17.37
N HIS A 39 19.32 -7.26 -16.06
CA HIS A 39 20.45 -7.86 -15.32
C HIS A 39 20.01 -9.06 -14.45
N ALA A 40 18.78 -9.52 -14.55
CA ALA A 40 18.24 -10.57 -13.66
C ALA A 40 19.09 -11.83 -13.58
N ASN A 41 19.75 -12.20 -14.70
CA ASN A 41 20.60 -13.39 -14.76
C ASN A 41 21.96 -13.22 -14.03
N ASP A 42 22.35 -11.97 -13.77
CA ASP A 42 23.64 -11.64 -13.15
C ASP A 42 23.47 -11.23 -11.66
N LEU A 43 22.21 -11.10 -11.21
CA LEU A 43 21.88 -10.67 -9.86
C LEU A 43 21.64 -11.87 -8.94
N PRO A 44 21.93 -11.73 -7.63
CA PRO A 44 21.58 -12.77 -6.66
C PRO A 44 20.07 -12.92 -6.50
N THR A 45 19.62 -14.09 -6.08
CA THR A 45 18.23 -14.34 -5.68
C THR A 45 18.20 -14.77 -4.22
N PRO A 46 17.47 -14.10 -3.33
CA PRO A 46 16.72 -12.84 -3.58
C PRO A 46 17.64 -11.63 -3.84
N PHE A 47 17.20 -10.73 -4.68
CA PHE A 47 17.87 -9.45 -4.92
C PHE A 47 17.30 -8.36 -4.00
N LYS A 48 18.15 -7.78 -3.18
CA LYS A 48 17.80 -6.71 -2.25
C LYS A 48 18.40 -5.39 -2.74
N ALA A 49 17.57 -4.40 -2.93
CA ALA A 49 17.96 -3.08 -3.44
C ALA A 49 17.65 -1.98 -2.43
N LEU A 50 18.60 -1.05 -2.28
CA LEU A 50 18.39 0.23 -1.64
C LEU A 50 18.62 1.31 -2.68
N GLN A 51 17.64 2.16 -2.92
CA GLN A 51 17.72 3.26 -3.86
C GLN A 51 17.52 4.58 -3.13
N ILE A 52 18.38 5.54 -3.38
CA ILE A 52 18.25 6.89 -2.87
C ILE A 52 18.41 7.85 -4.04
N GLY A 53 17.40 8.69 -4.30
CA GLY A 53 17.45 9.60 -5.42
C GLY A 53 16.32 10.61 -5.48
N SER A 54 16.55 11.66 -6.27
CA SER A 54 15.52 12.67 -6.51
C SER A 54 14.45 12.16 -7.46
N VAL A 55 13.21 12.50 -7.15
CA VAL A 55 12.02 12.23 -7.97
C VAL A 55 11.21 13.52 -8.11
N TRP A 56 10.33 13.56 -9.13
CA TRP A 56 9.56 14.75 -9.46
C TRP A 56 8.10 14.42 -9.67
N ARG A 57 7.24 15.21 -9.02
CA ARG A 57 5.78 15.09 -9.15
C ARG A 57 5.17 16.45 -9.43
N ALA A 58 4.19 16.52 -10.32
CA ALA A 58 3.50 17.75 -10.69
C ALA A 58 2.45 18.20 -9.65
N ASP A 59 2.57 17.73 -8.41
CA ASP A 59 1.67 18.07 -7.33
C ASP A 59 1.63 19.59 -7.07
N ARG A 60 0.48 20.06 -6.56
CA ARG A 60 0.36 21.45 -6.11
C ARG A 60 1.30 21.69 -4.93
N PRO A 61 2.28 22.60 -5.04
CA PRO A 61 3.20 22.90 -3.94
C PRO A 61 2.47 23.42 -2.70
N GLN A 62 2.82 22.89 -1.54
CA GLN A 62 2.34 23.36 -0.24
C GLN A 62 3.36 23.03 0.83
N ARG A 63 3.16 23.48 2.07
CA ARG A 63 4.09 23.20 3.17
C ARG A 63 4.29 21.69 3.33
N GLY A 64 5.55 21.24 3.24
CA GLY A 64 5.92 19.82 3.33
C GLY A 64 5.70 19.01 2.05
N ARG A 65 5.20 19.62 0.96
CA ARG A 65 5.02 18.93 -0.33
C ARG A 65 5.68 19.73 -1.44
N TYR A 66 6.73 19.17 -2.01
CA TYR A 66 7.57 19.78 -3.04
C TYR A 66 7.44 18.98 -4.33
N ARG A 67 7.65 19.67 -5.47
CA ARG A 67 7.66 19.01 -6.78
C ARG A 67 8.89 18.15 -7.01
N GLN A 68 10.00 18.47 -6.33
CA GLN A 68 11.20 17.64 -6.29
C GLN A 68 11.47 17.27 -4.83
N PHE A 69 11.72 15.99 -4.59
CA PHE A 69 12.11 15.49 -3.28
C PHE A 69 12.95 14.22 -3.44
N THR A 70 13.58 13.78 -2.37
CA THR A 70 14.37 12.54 -2.36
C THR A 70 13.53 11.41 -1.84
N GLN A 71 13.47 10.31 -2.59
CA GLN A 71 12.96 9.03 -2.11
C GLN A 71 14.11 8.16 -1.60
N CYS A 72 13.81 7.32 -0.62
CA CYS A 72 14.67 6.26 -0.12
C CYS A 72 13.82 4.99 -0.14
N ASP A 73 14.03 4.16 -1.14
CA ASP A 73 13.22 2.96 -1.39
C ASP A 73 14.06 1.71 -1.10
N ILE A 74 13.43 0.72 -0.48
CA ILE A 74 13.99 -0.61 -0.24
C ILE A 74 13.08 -1.63 -0.91
N ASP A 75 13.69 -2.52 -1.70
CA ASP A 75 12.99 -3.52 -2.48
C ASP A 75 13.64 -4.89 -2.31
N ILE A 76 12.82 -5.93 -2.27
CA ILE A 76 13.26 -7.32 -2.29
C ILE A 76 12.57 -8.03 -3.44
N LEU A 77 13.34 -8.60 -4.37
CA LEU A 77 12.82 -9.31 -5.54
C LEU A 77 13.28 -10.78 -5.52
N GLY A 78 12.36 -11.68 -5.83
CA GLY A 78 12.65 -13.10 -5.93
C GLY A 78 12.60 -13.87 -4.62
N GLU A 79 12.01 -13.31 -3.55
CA GLU A 79 11.67 -14.02 -2.32
C GLU A 79 10.16 -14.33 -2.33
N PRO A 80 9.76 -15.61 -2.45
CA PRO A 80 8.34 -15.96 -2.53
C PRO A 80 7.65 -16.15 -1.17
N SER A 81 8.41 -16.16 -0.08
CA SER A 81 7.88 -16.36 1.27
C SER A 81 7.63 -15.03 2.00
N ASN A 82 7.03 -15.10 3.16
CA ASN A 82 6.77 -13.94 4.04
C ASN A 82 8.06 -13.29 4.60
N LEU A 83 9.24 -13.85 4.31
CA LEU A 83 10.51 -13.29 4.80
C LEU A 83 10.78 -11.89 4.23
N ALA A 84 10.35 -11.61 2.99
CA ALA A 84 10.51 -10.29 2.39
C ALA A 84 9.74 -9.22 3.20
N GLU A 85 8.48 -9.49 3.49
CA GLU A 85 7.61 -8.58 4.26
C GLU A 85 8.13 -8.38 5.69
N ILE A 86 8.54 -9.45 6.36
CA ILE A 86 9.11 -9.40 7.72
C ILE A 86 10.39 -8.54 7.72
N GLU A 87 11.27 -8.72 6.75
CA GLU A 87 12.50 -7.95 6.63
C GLU A 87 12.23 -6.46 6.35
N LEU A 88 11.30 -6.15 5.41
CA LEU A 88 10.92 -4.78 5.09
C LEU A 88 10.30 -4.05 6.28
N ILE A 89 9.41 -4.69 7.02
CA ILE A 89 8.80 -4.11 8.22
C ILE A 89 9.88 -3.86 9.29
N THR A 90 10.76 -4.83 9.52
CA THR A 90 11.85 -4.72 10.50
C THR A 90 12.84 -3.60 10.12
N ALA A 91 13.24 -3.52 8.84
CA ALA A 91 14.13 -2.49 8.33
C ALA A 91 13.50 -1.09 8.46
N THR A 92 12.23 -0.94 8.07
CA THR A 92 11.48 0.31 8.16
C THR A 92 11.34 0.76 9.61
N THR A 93 10.91 -0.13 10.50
CA THR A 93 10.76 0.14 11.94
C THR A 93 12.08 0.59 12.55
N THR A 94 13.17 -0.13 12.25
CA THR A 94 14.50 0.20 12.75
C THR A 94 14.97 1.57 12.24
N THR A 95 14.75 1.85 10.96
CA THR A 95 15.16 3.12 10.33
C THR A 95 14.43 4.30 10.95
N ILE A 96 13.09 4.23 11.07
CA ILE A 96 12.28 5.30 11.67
C ILE A 96 12.68 5.53 13.13
N GLY A 97 12.91 4.45 13.88
CA GLY A 97 13.38 4.56 15.26
C GLY A 97 14.77 5.21 15.38
N ARG A 98 15.73 4.84 14.52
CA ARG A 98 17.08 5.46 14.48
C ARG A 98 17.04 6.92 14.07
N LEU A 99 16.06 7.36 13.29
CA LEU A 99 15.80 8.77 12.98
C LEU A 99 15.25 9.56 14.18
N GLY A 100 14.96 8.89 15.30
CA GLY A 100 14.49 9.52 16.53
C GLY A 100 12.97 9.65 16.63
N PHE A 101 12.20 9.11 15.69
CA PHE A 101 10.76 9.07 15.81
C PHE A 101 10.32 8.09 16.90
N LYS A 102 9.35 8.51 17.69
CA LYS A 102 8.71 7.72 18.75
C LYS A 102 7.20 7.69 18.54
N ASN A 103 6.55 6.68 19.07
CA ASN A 103 5.09 6.56 18.99
C ASN A 103 4.55 6.51 17.55
N PHE A 104 5.26 5.83 16.65
CA PHE A 104 4.78 5.53 15.30
C PHE A 104 4.17 4.13 15.26
N GLU A 105 3.33 3.90 14.27
CA GLU A 105 2.73 2.59 13.98
C GLU A 105 3.08 2.12 12.58
N ILE A 106 3.21 0.82 12.42
CA ILE A 106 3.30 0.17 11.11
C ILE A 106 1.95 -0.48 10.84
N ARG A 107 1.29 -0.04 9.79
CA ARG A 107 0.01 -0.59 9.35
C ARG A 107 0.25 -1.63 8.28
N ILE A 108 -0.23 -2.84 8.52
CA ILE A 108 -0.13 -3.97 7.58
C ILE A 108 -1.51 -4.28 7.03
N ASN A 109 -1.60 -4.55 5.74
CA ASN A 109 -2.83 -4.94 5.07
C ASN A 109 -2.58 -6.03 4.03
N GLU A 110 -3.61 -6.83 3.80
CA GLU A 110 -3.67 -7.80 2.71
C GLU A 110 -4.95 -7.58 1.88
N ARG A 111 -4.78 -7.21 0.61
CA ARG A 111 -5.91 -6.87 -0.27
C ARG A 111 -6.93 -8.01 -0.42
N ARG A 112 -6.46 -9.27 -0.34
CA ARG A 112 -7.35 -10.44 -0.40
C ARG A 112 -8.31 -10.49 0.79
N ILE A 113 -7.92 -9.96 1.96
CA ILE A 113 -8.82 -9.82 3.12
C ILE A 113 -9.91 -8.78 2.83
N LEU A 114 -9.56 -7.63 2.25
CA LEU A 114 -10.56 -6.63 1.85
C LEU A 114 -11.57 -7.19 0.85
N LYS A 115 -11.09 -7.98 -0.12
CA LYS A 115 -11.97 -8.67 -1.08
C LYS A 115 -12.89 -9.66 -0.38
N ALA A 116 -12.37 -10.46 0.56
CA ALA A 116 -13.17 -11.39 1.34
C ALA A 116 -14.26 -10.67 2.16
N MET A 117 -13.91 -9.55 2.80
CA MET A 117 -14.86 -8.72 3.54
C MET A 117 -15.95 -8.16 2.62
N ALA A 118 -15.59 -7.66 1.43
CA ALA A 118 -16.53 -7.14 0.44
C ALA A 118 -17.46 -8.24 -0.08
N ALA A 119 -16.94 -9.42 -0.43
CA ALA A 119 -17.72 -10.58 -0.84
C ALA A 119 -18.71 -11.03 0.25
N TYR A 120 -18.22 -11.16 1.49
CA TYR A 120 -19.05 -11.48 2.66
C TYR A 120 -20.19 -10.49 2.86
N SER A 121 -19.95 -9.21 2.57
CA SER A 121 -20.95 -8.15 2.70
C SER A 121 -21.94 -8.08 1.54
N GLY A 122 -21.72 -8.85 0.46
CA GLY A 122 -22.62 -8.97 -0.67
C GLY A 122 -22.33 -8.00 -1.83
N PHE A 123 -21.13 -7.41 -1.88
CA PHE A 123 -20.71 -6.64 -3.05
C PHE A 123 -20.29 -7.55 -4.21
N GLU A 124 -20.47 -7.09 -5.45
CA GLU A 124 -20.03 -7.79 -6.64
C GLU A 124 -18.53 -7.53 -6.91
N GLU A 125 -17.81 -8.53 -7.42
CA GLU A 125 -16.36 -8.43 -7.66
C GLU A 125 -15.96 -7.25 -8.57
N LYS A 126 -16.81 -6.92 -9.55
CA LYS A 126 -16.58 -5.78 -10.46
C LYS A 126 -16.52 -4.43 -9.77
N ASP A 127 -17.12 -4.32 -8.57
CA ASP A 127 -17.26 -3.06 -7.82
C ASP A 127 -16.15 -2.87 -6.76
N TYR A 128 -15.35 -3.90 -6.49
CA TYR A 128 -14.35 -3.87 -5.41
C TYR A 128 -13.37 -2.70 -5.52
N ASP A 129 -12.90 -2.39 -6.71
CA ASP A 129 -11.92 -1.31 -6.90
C ASP A 129 -12.52 0.07 -6.55
N SER A 130 -13.79 0.33 -6.93
CA SER A 130 -14.50 1.56 -6.56
C SER A 130 -14.69 1.65 -5.04
N ILE A 131 -15.16 0.57 -4.42
CA ILE A 131 -15.38 0.49 -2.97
C ILE A 131 -14.08 0.75 -2.21
N PHE A 132 -12.95 0.17 -2.66
CA PHE A 132 -11.67 0.36 -2.00
C PHE A 132 -11.13 1.79 -2.14
N ILE A 133 -11.39 2.46 -3.29
CA ILE A 133 -11.04 3.88 -3.47
C ILE A 133 -11.81 4.76 -2.48
N THR A 134 -13.10 4.48 -2.27
CA THR A 134 -13.91 5.21 -1.29
C THR A 134 -13.49 4.90 0.14
N LEU A 135 -13.16 3.63 0.42
CA LEU A 135 -12.64 3.20 1.72
C LEU A 135 -11.31 3.89 2.09
N ASP A 136 -10.44 4.16 1.14
CA ASP A 136 -9.16 4.88 1.36
C ASP A 136 -9.36 6.30 1.90
N LYS A 137 -10.54 6.85 1.74
CA LYS A 137 -10.89 8.17 2.29
C LYS A 137 -11.28 8.11 3.78
N MET A 138 -11.42 6.90 4.35
CA MET A 138 -11.93 6.68 5.71
C MET A 138 -11.20 7.50 6.78
N ASP A 139 -9.87 7.64 6.67
CA ASP A 139 -9.08 8.47 7.60
C ASP A 139 -9.44 9.97 7.54
N LYS A 140 -10.04 10.43 6.44
CA LYS A 140 -10.39 11.84 6.20
C LYS A 140 -11.86 12.14 6.50
N ILE A 141 -12.75 11.25 6.10
CA ILE A 141 -14.20 11.46 6.14
C ILE A 141 -14.91 10.59 7.18
N GLY A 142 -14.19 9.66 7.82
CA GLY A 142 -14.76 8.72 8.78
C GLY A 142 -15.63 7.64 8.13
N LEU A 143 -16.11 6.70 8.94
CA LEU A 143 -17.01 5.62 8.47
C LEU A 143 -18.34 6.16 7.96
N GLU A 144 -18.90 7.19 8.61
CA GLU A 144 -20.15 7.83 8.17
C GLU A 144 -20.01 8.47 6.78
N GLY A 145 -18.86 9.14 6.52
CA GLY A 145 -18.57 9.72 5.22
C GLY A 145 -18.39 8.67 4.13
N VAL A 146 -17.74 7.55 4.44
CA VAL A 146 -17.60 6.41 3.52
C VAL A 146 -18.97 5.80 3.22
N ALA A 147 -19.83 5.62 4.24
CA ALA A 147 -21.20 5.13 4.04
C ALA A 147 -21.98 6.02 3.08
N ALA A 148 -21.95 7.35 3.30
CA ALA A 148 -22.67 8.31 2.47
C ALA A 148 -22.18 8.29 1.00
N GLU A 149 -20.86 8.25 0.76
CA GLU A 149 -20.32 8.16 -0.60
C GLU A 149 -20.72 6.85 -1.30
N LEU A 150 -20.66 5.72 -0.61
CA LEU A 150 -21.09 4.43 -1.18
C LEU A 150 -22.60 4.39 -1.46
N GLU A 151 -23.45 5.02 -0.63
CA GLU A 151 -24.87 5.18 -0.89
C GLU A 151 -25.13 6.07 -2.13
N GLU A 152 -24.36 7.17 -2.31
CA GLU A 152 -24.42 8.01 -3.52
C GLU A 152 -23.98 7.28 -4.79
N GLU A 153 -23.03 6.37 -4.69
CA GLU A 153 -22.60 5.48 -5.78
C GLU A 153 -23.64 4.40 -6.11
N GLY A 154 -24.70 4.25 -5.29
CA GLY A 154 -25.84 3.38 -5.56
C GLY A 154 -25.73 1.98 -4.97
N TYR A 155 -24.79 1.72 -4.07
CA TYR A 155 -24.68 0.44 -3.39
C TYR A 155 -25.79 0.22 -2.35
N ALA A 156 -26.15 -1.04 -2.14
CA ALA A 156 -27.20 -1.42 -1.19
C ALA A 156 -26.78 -1.09 0.24
N LYS A 157 -27.62 -0.39 0.96
CA LYS A 157 -27.36 0.02 2.36
C LYS A 157 -27.01 -1.17 3.26
N GLU A 158 -27.69 -2.29 3.10
CA GLU A 158 -27.43 -3.52 3.87
C GLU A 158 -25.97 -4.02 3.68
N SER A 159 -25.47 -3.96 2.44
CA SER A 159 -24.07 -4.34 2.14
C SER A 159 -23.08 -3.35 2.72
N ILE A 160 -23.38 -2.05 2.65
CA ILE A 160 -22.56 -0.99 3.23
C ILE A 160 -22.47 -1.16 4.74
N ASP A 161 -23.60 -1.27 5.42
CA ASP A 161 -23.67 -1.40 6.88
C ASP A 161 -22.90 -2.64 7.34
N LYS A 162 -23.09 -3.78 6.68
CA LYS A 162 -22.41 -5.04 6.98
C LYS A 162 -20.88 -4.95 6.77
N TYR A 163 -20.45 -4.23 5.72
CA TYR A 163 -19.03 -4.02 5.42
C TYR A 163 -18.36 -3.13 6.45
N LEU A 164 -18.97 -2.00 6.77
CA LEU A 164 -18.43 -1.02 7.71
C LEU A 164 -18.47 -1.52 9.16
N GLU A 165 -19.45 -2.36 9.54
CA GLU A 165 -19.49 -3.04 10.85
C GLU A 165 -18.20 -3.85 11.09
N LEU A 166 -17.65 -4.52 10.05
CA LEU A 166 -16.40 -5.28 10.19
C LEU A 166 -15.23 -4.37 10.60
N PHE A 167 -15.15 -3.15 10.06
CA PHE A 167 -14.11 -2.18 10.43
C PHE A 167 -14.30 -1.66 11.84
N GLU A 168 -15.53 -1.40 12.28
CA GLU A 168 -15.80 -1.01 13.66
C GLU A 168 -15.39 -2.10 14.65
N LEU A 169 -15.72 -3.34 14.36
CA LEU A 169 -15.36 -4.49 15.19
C LEU A 169 -13.85 -4.76 15.21
N LEU A 170 -13.12 -4.39 14.14
CA LEU A 170 -11.67 -4.50 14.07
C LEU A 170 -10.94 -3.37 14.80
N LYS A 171 -11.56 -2.20 14.93
CA LYS A 171 -10.95 -0.98 15.48
C LYS A 171 -10.42 -1.16 16.91
N ASP A 172 -11.10 -1.95 17.71
CA ASP A 172 -10.74 -2.18 19.10
C ASP A 172 -9.67 -3.29 19.28
N ARG A 173 -9.33 -3.99 18.20
CA ARG A 173 -8.33 -5.06 18.22
C ARG A 173 -6.96 -4.49 17.92
N LYS A 174 -6.09 -4.52 18.93
CA LYS A 174 -4.74 -3.94 18.84
C LYS A 174 -3.69 -4.94 18.32
N ASP A 175 -4.01 -6.21 18.31
CA ASP A 175 -3.14 -7.27 17.83
C ASP A 175 -3.63 -7.79 16.48
N VAL A 176 -2.70 -7.91 15.51
CA VAL A 176 -3.00 -8.43 14.16
C VAL A 176 -3.54 -9.85 14.24
N ALA A 177 -2.96 -10.70 15.09
CA ALA A 177 -3.39 -12.09 15.21
C ALA A 177 -4.83 -12.18 15.75
N GLU A 178 -5.21 -11.35 16.74
CA GLU A 178 -6.59 -11.26 17.22
C GLU A 178 -7.56 -10.78 16.13
N GLY A 179 -7.15 -9.77 15.34
CA GLY A 179 -7.93 -9.26 14.24
C GLY A 179 -8.15 -10.32 13.14
N VAL A 180 -7.11 -11.05 12.77
CA VAL A 180 -7.18 -12.13 11.79
C VAL A 180 -8.04 -13.29 12.29
N ALA A 181 -7.89 -13.70 13.57
CA ALA A 181 -8.71 -14.76 14.16
C ALA A 181 -10.20 -14.39 14.15
N PHE A 182 -10.52 -13.13 14.48
CA PHE A 182 -11.89 -12.62 14.36
C PHE A 182 -12.43 -12.68 12.94
N LEU A 183 -11.63 -12.23 11.96
CA LEU A 183 -12.04 -12.26 10.55
C LEU A 183 -12.25 -13.70 10.05
N LYS A 184 -11.40 -14.64 10.47
CA LYS A 184 -11.59 -16.07 10.13
C LYS A 184 -12.92 -16.61 10.66
N ASP A 185 -13.26 -16.32 11.89
CA ASP A 185 -14.52 -16.74 12.51
C ASP A 185 -15.74 -16.07 11.83
N LYS A 186 -15.64 -14.77 11.54
CA LYS A 186 -16.76 -13.99 10.98
C LYS A 186 -16.99 -14.25 9.49
N LEU A 187 -15.93 -14.35 8.70
CA LEU A 187 -16.00 -14.47 7.24
C LEU A 187 -16.12 -15.93 6.76
N GLY A 188 -15.66 -16.90 7.59
CA GLY A 188 -15.74 -18.33 7.22
C GLY A 188 -15.08 -18.62 5.88
N ASP A 189 -15.80 -19.27 4.98
CA ASP A 189 -15.33 -19.70 3.67
C ASP A 189 -14.99 -18.54 2.70
N PHE A 190 -15.36 -17.30 3.01
CA PHE A 190 -14.98 -16.14 2.20
C PHE A 190 -13.50 -15.77 2.36
N LEU A 191 -12.88 -16.10 3.50
CA LEU A 191 -11.48 -15.79 3.78
C LEU A 191 -10.60 -17.02 3.58
N ASP A 192 -9.69 -16.94 2.61
CA ASP A 192 -8.70 -17.99 2.38
C ASP A 192 -7.81 -18.18 3.62
N GLN A 193 -7.71 -19.44 4.05
CA GLN A 193 -6.92 -19.84 5.21
C GLN A 193 -5.44 -19.47 5.06
N GLU A 194 -4.86 -19.65 3.86
CA GLU A 194 -3.47 -19.32 3.58
C GLU A 194 -3.19 -17.83 3.78
N VAL A 195 -4.12 -16.95 3.35
CA VAL A 195 -4.02 -15.51 3.53
C VAL A 195 -4.01 -15.12 5.00
N ALA A 196 -4.90 -15.71 5.78
CA ALA A 196 -5.00 -15.45 7.20
C ALA A 196 -3.75 -15.94 7.97
N ASP A 197 -3.25 -17.13 7.62
CA ASP A 197 -2.07 -17.72 8.23
C ASP A 197 -0.80 -16.92 7.89
N SER A 198 -0.65 -16.47 6.63
CA SER A 198 0.45 -15.63 6.18
C SER A 198 0.52 -14.31 6.98
N LEU A 199 -0.59 -13.59 7.10
CA LEU A 199 -0.61 -12.33 7.86
C LEU A 199 -0.31 -12.55 9.35
N THR A 200 -0.80 -13.65 9.92
CA THR A 200 -0.52 -14.02 11.32
C THR A 200 0.96 -14.36 11.53
N GLU A 201 1.57 -15.07 10.57
CA GLU A 201 3.01 -15.40 10.59
C GLU A 201 3.86 -14.13 10.55
N ILE A 202 3.59 -13.21 9.61
CA ILE A 202 4.28 -11.93 9.49
C ILE A 202 4.20 -11.16 10.81
N ALA A 203 2.99 -10.99 11.36
CA ALA A 203 2.79 -10.26 12.61
C ALA A 203 3.53 -10.91 13.78
N THR A 204 3.48 -12.24 13.90
CA THR A 204 4.16 -12.99 14.95
C THR A 204 5.68 -12.84 14.86
N ALA A 205 6.24 -13.01 13.66
CA ALA A 205 7.68 -12.88 13.41
C ALA A 205 8.18 -11.45 13.70
N VAL A 206 7.48 -10.43 13.22
CA VAL A 206 7.81 -9.03 13.48
C VAL A 206 7.74 -8.74 14.99
N ASN A 207 6.72 -9.24 15.69
CA ASN A 207 6.61 -9.09 17.13
C ASN A 207 7.75 -9.77 17.91
N ALA A 208 8.21 -10.92 17.45
CA ALA A 208 9.33 -11.65 18.07
C ALA A 208 10.69 -10.95 17.88
N THR A 209 10.85 -10.18 16.80
CA THR A 209 12.10 -9.45 16.48
C THR A 209 12.18 -8.05 17.09
N LYS A 210 11.17 -7.63 17.86
CA LYS A 210 11.13 -6.30 18.49
C LYS A 210 12.37 -6.03 19.34
N ASN A 211 13.15 -5.02 18.98
CA ASN A 211 14.05 -4.37 19.91
C ASN A 211 13.22 -3.61 20.95
N ALA A 212 13.52 -3.82 22.24
CA ALA A 212 12.77 -3.25 23.36
C ALA A 212 12.65 -1.70 23.33
N GLU A 213 13.49 -1.03 22.53
CA GLU A 213 13.48 0.42 22.40
C GLU A 213 12.41 0.98 21.44
N PHE A 214 11.85 0.15 20.56
CA PHE A 214 10.89 0.58 19.55
C PHE A 214 9.71 -0.39 19.54
N THR A 215 8.61 0.02 20.17
CA THR A 215 7.35 -0.74 20.12
C THR A 215 6.49 -0.16 19.00
N PRO A 216 6.48 -0.74 17.79
CA PRO A 216 5.47 -0.39 16.82
C PRO A 216 4.12 -0.85 17.37
N VAL A 217 3.18 0.06 17.44
CA VAL A 217 1.79 -0.33 17.70
C VAL A 217 1.26 -0.84 16.37
N SER A 218 1.10 -2.16 16.26
CA SER A 218 0.53 -2.80 15.07
C SER A 218 -0.99 -2.64 15.13
N TYR A 219 -1.54 -1.80 14.27
CA TYR A 219 -2.98 -1.74 14.02
C TYR A 219 -3.27 -2.38 12.68
N THR A 220 -4.22 -3.30 12.66
CA THR A 220 -4.90 -3.76 11.45
C THR A 220 -5.77 -2.61 10.91
N HIS A 221 -5.16 -1.61 10.31
CA HIS A 221 -5.89 -0.65 9.50
C HIS A 221 -5.79 -1.12 8.05
N LEU A 222 -6.90 -1.62 7.57
CA LEU A 222 -7.03 -2.07 6.19
C LEU A 222 -7.05 -0.83 5.29
N ARG A 223 -5.93 -0.51 4.62
CA ARG A 223 -5.87 0.49 3.55
C ARG A 223 -5.83 -0.22 2.20
N ALA A 224 -6.59 0.27 1.22
CA ALA A 224 -6.70 -0.35 -0.07
C ALA A 224 -5.45 -0.21 -0.97
N HIS A 225 -4.53 0.72 -0.67
CA HIS A 225 -3.43 1.09 -1.58
C HIS A 225 -2.00 0.75 -1.15
N GLU A 226 -1.77 0.24 0.05
CA GLU A 226 -0.43 -0.18 0.47
C GLU A 226 -0.41 -1.69 0.68
N THR A 227 -0.41 -2.42 -0.42
CA THR A 227 -0.09 -3.85 -0.40
C THR A 227 1.41 -3.99 -0.45
N LEU A 228 1.99 -4.61 0.58
CA LEU A 228 3.28 -5.23 0.48
C LEU A 228 3.15 -6.39 -0.53
N ARG A 229 3.72 -6.24 -1.71
CA ARG A 229 4.00 -7.29 -2.70
C ARG A 229 5.31 -6.99 -3.40
#